data_499f505a9312033ad645defa0b9bac64
#
_entry.id   499f505a9312033ad645defa0b9bac64
#
_cell.length_a   1.000
_cell.length_b   1.000
_cell.length_c   1.000
_cell.angle_alpha   90.00
_cell.angle_beta   90.00
_cell.angle_gamma   90.00
#
_symmetry.space_group_name_H-M   'P 1'
#
loop_
_entity.id
_entity.type
_entity.pdbx_description
1 polymer ?
#
loop_
_entity_poly.entity_id
_entity_poly.type
_entity_poly.pdbx_seq_one_letter_code
_entity_poly.pdbx_strand_id
1 'polypeptide(L)'
;MAALVAAALGYLCLCVVRDYRLLLVVGIAFIGAGGSAISLVFSFSRAALPVPDPAERAFASATLRTILSAAWVFGPSVGALVLAASGFYGLFLFAAASFAACATIVWRMREPQGHLGDHTVEDTASEPSASITVPPLTAPGEDAHEALPGVASPSDIRRAVAALTLLGLAANATMIVLPLYIVHGLNGTHLDVSIMLGLGALTEIPMMLALGAKSSTLHKPNWLAACAAVHAVYFIAMSLAGNVDMLIPMQMLNAFVVAVTSCLGMTYVQDLMPDAPGRATALFFNAARLGSILSGVLSGLLVQAFSYRGTFLFCGLLALCALMLFAVPGYRYPLMWQAVRRFVRTQYRKLQVRQ
;
A
#
# COMPACT_ATOMS: atom_id res chain seq x y z
N MET A 1 14.74 8.87 -14.93
CA MET A 1 14.45 8.89 -16.37
C MET A 1 14.25 7.47 -16.92
N ALA A 2 15.25 6.60 -16.92
CA ALA A 2 15.16 5.26 -17.54
C ALA A 2 13.91 4.45 -17.10
N ALA A 3 13.57 4.43 -15.81
CA ALA A 3 12.40 3.74 -15.30
C ALA A 3 11.05 4.27 -15.86
N LEU A 4 10.92 5.57 -16.03
CA LEU A 4 9.71 6.18 -16.60
C LEU A 4 9.59 5.89 -18.10
N VAL A 5 10.69 5.95 -18.83
CA VAL A 5 10.73 5.60 -20.26
C VAL A 5 10.43 4.11 -20.43
N ALA A 6 11.03 3.24 -19.61
CA ALA A 6 10.76 1.82 -19.64
C ALA A 6 9.25 1.53 -19.39
N ALA A 7 8.65 2.17 -18.38
CA ALA A 7 7.22 2.02 -18.14
C ALA A 7 6.36 2.45 -19.34
N ALA A 8 6.65 3.62 -19.92
CA ALA A 8 5.93 4.11 -21.10
C ALA A 8 6.02 3.11 -22.27
N LEU A 9 7.23 2.60 -22.57
CA LEU A 9 7.44 1.59 -23.60
C LEU A 9 6.72 0.28 -23.27
N GLY A 10 6.75 -0.15 -22.02
CA GLY A 10 6.04 -1.33 -21.56
C GLY A 10 4.55 -1.26 -21.85
N TYR A 11 3.89 -0.17 -21.48
CA TYR A 11 2.47 0.03 -21.76
C TYR A 11 2.16 0.16 -23.26
N LEU A 12 3.04 0.74 -24.06
CA LEU A 12 2.91 0.74 -25.52
C LEU A 12 3.01 -0.68 -26.09
N CYS A 13 3.94 -1.48 -25.59
CA CYS A 13 4.05 -2.89 -26.00
C CYS A 13 2.78 -3.70 -25.67
N LEU A 14 2.11 -3.42 -24.52
CA LEU A 14 0.85 -4.08 -24.19
C LEU A 14 -0.28 -3.77 -25.19
N CYS A 15 -0.22 -2.67 -25.93
CA CYS A 15 -1.18 -2.37 -26.99
C CYS A 15 -1.07 -3.32 -28.21
N VAL A 16 0.14 -3.84 -28.46
CA VAL A 16 0.45 -4.61 -29.69
C VAL A 16 0.65 -6.10 -29.41
N VAL A 17 1.33 -6.42 -28.31
CA VAL A 17 1.69 -7.80 -27.98
C VAL A 17 0.47 -8.57 -27.50
N ARG A 18 0.24 -9.75 -28.10
CA ARG A 18 -0.88 -10.67 -27.77
C ARG A 18 -0.39 -12.02 -27.24
N ASP A 19 0.88 -12.36 -27.50
CA ASP A 19 1.47 -13.60 -27.02
C ASP A 19 1.79 -13.52 -25.53
N TYR A 20 1.33 -14.52 -24.77
CA TYR A 20 1.49 -14.56 -23.31
C TYR A 20 2.96 -14.52 -22.86
N ARG A 21 3.86 -15.22 -23.59
CA ARG A 21 5.28 -15.27 -23.23
C ARG A 21 5.95 -13.92 -23.43
N LEU A 22 5.61 -13.24 -24.52
CA LEU A 22 6.08 -11.88 -24.77
C LEU A 22 5.49 -10.87 -23.78
N LEU A 23 4.22 -11.01 -23.39
CA LEU A 23 3.61 -10.20 -22.33
C LEU A 23 4.34 -10.36 -21.00
N LEU A 24 4.76 -11.59 -20.66
CA LEU A 24 5.53 -11.85 -19.44
C LEU A 24 6.91 -11.13 -19.48
N VAL A 25 7.61 -11.21 -20.61
CA VAL A 25 8.89 -10.53 -20.79
C VAL A 25 8.72 -9.01 -20.71
N VAL A 26 7.72 -8.45 -21.39
CA VAL A 26 7.39 -7.01 -21.31
C VAL A 26 7.05 -6.59 -19.88
N GLY A 27 6.25 -7.39 -19.18
CA GLY A 27 5.89 -7.14 -17.78
C GLY A 27 7.11 -7.07 -16.86
N ILE A 28 8.01 -8.05 -16.96
CA ILE A 28 9.20 -8.12 -16.11
C ILE A 28 10.20 -7.02 -16.48
N ALA A 29 10.55 -6.89 -17.78
CA ALA A 29 11.62 -6.01 -18.22
C ALA A 29 11.23 -4.53 -18.16
N PHE A 30 10.02 -4.17 -18.59
CA PHE A 30 9.62 -2.78 -18.74
C PHE A 30 8.74 -2.30 -17.58
N ILE A 31 7.67 -3.01 -17.25
CA ILE A 31 6.75 -2.58 -16.19
C ILE A 31 7.37 -2.79 -14.81
N GLY A 32 8.13 -3.88 -14.63
CA GLY A 32 8.90 -4.13 -13.40
C GLY A 32 9.93 -3.03 -13.15
N ALA A 33 10.69 -2.64 -14.18
CA ALA A 33 11.62 -1.50 -14.10
C ALA A 33 10.88 -0.19 -13.78
N GLY A 34 9.71 0.04 -14.39
CA GLY A 34 8.85 1.20 -14.13
C GLY A 34 8.38 1.30 -12.68
N GLY A 35 8.16 0.16 -12.02
CA GLY A 35 7.77 0.09 -10.61
C GLY A 35 8.78 0.71 -9.64
N SER A 36 10.05 0.83 -10.02
CA SER A 36 11.08 1.50 -9.23
C SER A 36 10.93 3.03 -9.19
N ALA A 37 10.14 3.62 -10.09
CA ALA A 37 9.97 5.07 -10.18
C ALA A 37 9.45 5.69 -8.88
N ILE A 38 8.50 5.05 -8.19
CA ILE A 38 7.97 5.53 -6.90
C ILE A 38 9.07 5.58 -5.84
N SER A 39 9.87 4.53 -5.72
CA SER A 39 10.97 4.49 -4.75
C SER A 39 12.03 5.56 -5.05
N LEU A 40 12.31 5.80 -6.33
CA LEU A 40 13.23 6.84 -6.77
C LEU A 40 12.72 8.24 -6.45
N VAL A 41 11.42 8.54 -6.63
CA VAL A 41 10.84 9.84 -6.26
C VAL A 41 11.04 10.13 -4.78
N PHE A 42 10.80 9.16 -3.90
CA PHE A 42 11.02 9.35 -2.45
C PHE A 42 12.52 9.49 -2.10
N SER A 43 13.40 8.79 -2.80
CA SER A 43 14.85 8.92 -2.59
C SER A 43 15.37 10.27 -3.07
N PHE A 44 14.95 10.71 -4.26
CA PHE A 44 15.32 12.01 -4.81
C PHE A 44 14.78 13.17 -4.00
N SER A 45 13.56 13.09 -3.50
CA SER A 45 12.99 14.15 -2.67
C SER A 45 13.79 14.40 -1.39
N ARG A 46 14.41 13.35 -0.83
CA ARG A 46 15.30 13.49 0.33
C ARG A 46 16.65 14.09 -0.04
N ALA A 47 17.18 13.76 -1.22
CA ALA A 47 18.49 14.22 -1.68
C ALA A 47 18.43 15.65 -2.26
N ALA A 48 17.34 16.00 -2.94
CA ALA A 48 17.18 17.28 -3.63
C ALA A 48 16.73 18.44 -2.72
N LEU A 49 16.34 18.16 -1.48
CA LEU A 49 15.96 19.17 -0.48
C LEU A 49 17.11 19.28 0.57
N PRO A 50 18.18 20.04 0.30
CA PRO A 50 19.17 20.39 1.31
C PRO A 50 18.59 21.47 2.22
N VAL A 51 17.42 21.18 2.83
CA VAL A 51 16.78 22.12 3.74
C VAL A 51 17.35 21.87 5.13
N PRO A 52 18.00 22.86 5.76
CA PRO A 52 18.57 22.72 7.08
C PRO A 52 17.47 22.51 8.16
N ASP A 53 16.26 23.05 7.91
CA ASP A 53 15.17 23.03 8.89
C ASP A 53 14.43 21.67 8.90
N PRO A 54 14.36 20.97 10.05
CA PRO A 54 13.57 19.76 10.22
C PRO A 54 12.06 19.94 9.91
N ALA A 55 11.50 21.13 10.19
CA ALA A 55 10.08 21.42 9.94
C ALA A 55 9.76 21.46 8.44
N GLU A 56 10.61 22.09 7.63
CA GLU A 56 10.45 22.14 6.17
C GLU A 56 10.60 20.76 5.54
N ARG A 57 11.51 19.92 6.03
CA ARG A 57 11.62 18.51 5.59
C ARG A 57 10.36 17.71 5.91
N ALA A 58 9.79 17.90 7.09
CA ALA A 58 8.55 17.26 7.49
C ALA A 58 7.39 17.71 6.59
N PHE A 59 7.30 19.00 6.28
CA PHE A 59 6.29 19.58 5.40
C PHE A 59 6.40 19.03 3.96
N ALA A 60 7.60 18.98 3.39
CA ALA A 60 7.85 18.42 2.06
C ALA A 60 7.47 16.93 1.99
N SER A 61 7.82 16.16 3.02
CA SER A 61 7.45 14.75 3.12
C SER A 61 5.93 14.56 3.23
N ALA A 62 5.24 15.42 4.00
CA ALA A 62 3.79 15.41 4.14
C ALA A 62 3.11 15.76 2.81
N THR A 63 3.61 16.75 2.09
CA THR A 63 3.11 17.16 0.77
C THR A 63 3.21 16.02 -0.25
N LEU A 64 4.37 15.36 -0.34
CA LEU A 64 4.54 14.19 -1.22
C LEU A 64 3.57 13.05 -0.88
N ARG A 65 3.34 12.80 0.41
CA ARG A 65 2.37 11.80 0.85
C ARG A 65 0.94 12.18 0.47
N THR A 66 0.59 13.45 0.61
CA THR A 66 -0.73 13.96 0.23
C THR A 66 -0.96 13.81 -1.26
N ILE A 67 0.02 14.15 -2.10
CA ILE A 67 -0.05 13.98 -3.56
C ILE A 67 -0.20 12.49 -3.91
N LEU A 68 0.58 11.61 -3.27
CA LEU A 68 0.47 10.17 -3.50
C LEU A 68 -0.91 9.63 -3.08
N SER A 69 -1.42 10.08 -1.92
CA SER A 69 -2.76 9.69 -1.46
C SER A 69 -3.85 10.18 -2.42
N ALA A 70 -3.74 11.40 -2.93
CA ALA A 70 -4.66 11.92 -3.95
C ALA A 70 -4.58 11.09 -5.23
N ALA A 71 -3.39 10.70 -5.68
CA ALA A 71 -3.23 9.84 -6.85
C ALA A 71 -3.87 8.45 -6.66
N TRP A 72 -3.81 7.89 -5.46
CA TRP A 72 -4.50 6.63 -5.13
C TRP A 72 -6.02 6.77 -5.09
N VAL A 73 -6.54 7.94 -4.70
CA VAL A 73 -7.98 8.23 -4.67
C VAL A 73 -8.52 8.43 -6.08
N PHE A 74 -7.85 9.25 -6.88
CA PHE A 74 -8.33 9.61 -8.23
C PHE A 74 -7.93 8.61 -9.32
N GLY A 75 -6.80 7.93 -9.16
CA GLY A 75 -6.25 7.01 -10.17
C GLY A 75 -7.21 5.91 -10.61
N PRO A 76 -7.79 5.12 -9.70
CA PRO A 76 -8.74 4.07 -10.06
C PRO A 76 -9.98 4.62 -10.78
N SER A 77 -10.50 5.76 -10.36
CA SER A 77 -11.69 6.40 -10.96
C SER A 77 -11.41 6.89 -12.37
N VAL A 78 -10.27 7.56 -12.58
CA VAL A 78 -9.83 7.99 -13.92
C VAL A 78 -9.57 6.77 -14.80
N GLY A 79 -8.91 5.74 -14.27
CA GLY A 79 -8.68 4.48 -14.98
C GLY A 79 -9.97 3.79 -15.40
N ALA A 80 -10.98 3.74 -14.53
CA ALA A 80 -12.29 3.16 -14.84
C ALA A 80 -13.02 3.94 -15.92
N LEU A 81 -12.98 5.29 -15.89
CA LEU A 81 -13.58 6.14 -16.94
C LEU A 81 -12.90 5.93 -18.29
N VAL A 82 -11.57 5.90 -18.33
CA VAL A 82 -10.81 5.65 -19.56
C VAL A 82 -11.11 4.24 -20.10
N LEU A 83 -11.16 3.24 -19.22
CA LEU A 83 -11.52 1.87 -19.59
C LEU A 83 -12.92 1.78 -20.18
N ALA A 84 -13.90 2.44 -19.57
CA ALA A 84 -15.27 2.48 -20.04
C ALA A 84 -15.41 3.19 -21.41
N ALA A 85 -14.65 4.29 -21.64
CA ALA A 85 -14.72 5.09 -22.84
C ALA A 85 -13.95 4.48 -24.04
N SER A 86 -12.80 3.83 -23.79
CA SER A 86 -11.85 3.44 -24.85
C SER A 86 -11.27 2.02 -24.71
N GLY A 87 -11.81 1.23 -23.79
CA GLY A 87 -11.38 -0.15 -23.56
C GLY A 87 -9.94 -0.27 -23.04
N PHE A 88 -9.42 -1.48 -23.03
CA PHE A 88 -8.05 -1.76 -22.58
C PHE A 88 -6.97 -1.07 -23.41
N TYR A 89 -7.21 -0.93 -24.72
CA TYR A 89 -6.26 -0.24 -25.60
C TYR A 89 -6.09 1.23 -25.20
N GLY A 90 -7.19 1.92 -24.98
CA GLY A 90 -7.17 3.32 -24.53
C GLY A 90 -6.57 3.47 -23.14
N LEU A 91 -6.83 2.52 -22.24
CA LEU A 91 -6.23 2.50 -20.90
C LEU A 91 -4.70 2.37 -20.95
N PHE A 92 -4.18 1.47 -21.78
CA PHE A 92 -2.73 1.30 -21.94
C PHE A 92 -2.07 2.51 -22.60
N LEU A 93 -2.73 3.11 -23.61
CA LEU A 93 -2.26 4.36 -24.23
C LEU A 93 -2.26 5.52 -23.23
N PHE A 94 -3.28 5.65 -22.42
CA PHE A 94 -3.36 6.67 -21.37
C PHE A 94 -2.24 6.50 -20.34
N ALA A 95 -1.98 5.27 -19.91
CA ALA A 95 -0.88 4.96 -19.01
C ALA A 95 0.48 5.30 -19.64
N ALA A 96 0.72 4.89 -20.88
CA ALA A 96 1.93 5.19 -21.63
C ALA A 96 2.16 6.70 -21.77
N ALA A 97 1.12 7.45 -22.14
CA ALA A 97 1.17 8.90 -22.27
C ALA A 97 1.47 9.58 -20.93
N SER A 98 0.89 9.10 -19.84
CA SER A 98 1.13 9.63 -18.48
C SER A 98 2.60 9.43 -18.06
N PHE A 99 3.17 8.25 -18.29
CA PHE A 99 4.59 8.00 -18.00
C PHE A 99 5.53 8.80 -18.92
N ALA A 100 5.18 8.96 -20.20
CA ALA A 100 5.94 9.79 -21.14
C ALA A 100 5.91 11.26 -20.75
N ALA A 101 4.76 11.79 -20.32
CA ALA A 101 4.63 13.15 -19.81
C ALA A 101 5.50 13.35 -18.55
N CYS A 102 5.46 12.43 -17.59
CA CYS A 102 6.34 12.48 -16.42
C CYS A 102 7.83 12.44 -16.81
N ALA A 103 8.21 11.58 -17.77
CA ALA A 103 9.59 11.52 -18.27
C ALA A 103 10.03 12.85 -18.92
N THR A 104 9.13 13.48 -19.70
CA THR A 104 9.39 14.76 -20.35
C THR A 104 9.57 15.89 -19.34
N ILE A 105 8.72 15.95 -18.31
CA ILE A 105 8.83 16.93 -17.22
C ILE A 105 10.17 16.77 -16.51
N VAL A 106 10.51 15.54 -16.11
CA VAL A 106 11.81 15.26 -15.44
C VAL A 106 13.00 15.59 -16.33
N TRP A 107 12.88 15.38 -17.65
CA TRP A 107 13.92 15.75 -18.61
C TRP A 107 14.11 17.25 -18.71
N ARG A 108 13.02 18.01 -18.77
CA ARG A 108 13.07 19.48 -18.81
C ARG A 108 13.56 20.11 -17.51
N MET A 109 13.31 19.45 -16.38
CA MET A 109 13.84 19.90 -15.07
C MET A 109 15.32 19.61 -14.86
N ARG A 110 15.94 18.81 -15.72
CA ARG A 110 17.40 18.68 -15.77
C ARG A 110 17.96 19.98 -16.37
N GLU A 111 18.22 20.98 -15.52
CA GLU A 111 19.09 22.05 -15.92
C GLU A 111 20.45 21.46 -16.31
N PRO A 112 21.11 22.00 -17.37
CA PRO A 112 22.49 21.68 -17.62
C PRO A 112 23.23 22.07 -16.35
N GLN A 113 23.90 21.11 -15.70
CA GLN A 113 24.92 21.41 -14.71
C GLN A 113 26.06 22.12 -15.46
N GLY A 114 25.81 23.41 -15.76
CA GLY A 114 26.81 24.31 -16.25
C GLY A 114 27.72 24.69 -15.07
N HIS A 115 28.97 24.31 -15.17
CA HIS A 115 30.07 24.85 -14.41
C HIS A 115 29.95 24.85 -12.87
N LEU A 116 30.03 23.70 -12.25
CA LEU A 116 30.80 23.65 -11.01
C LEU A 116 32.29 23.69 -11.43
N GLY A 117 32.90 24.84 -11.11
CA GLY A 117 34.25 25.15 -11.51
C GLY A 117 35.22 24.05 -11.16
N ASP A 118 36.16 23.90 -12.05
CA ASP A 118 37.44 23.27 -11.91
C ASP A 118 38.17 23.81 -10.66
N HIS A 119 37.81 23.30 -9.50
CA HIS A 119 38.66 23.36 -8.34
C HIS A 119 39.57 22.15 -8.45
N THR A 120 40.69 22.39 -9.12
CA THR A 120 41.93 21.64 -8.98
C THR A 120 42.05 21.18 -7.54
N VAL A 121 41.89 19.88 -7.35
CA VAL A 121 42.29 19.21 -6.11
C VAL A 121 43.78 19.27 -6.06
N GLU A 122 44.28 20.29 -5.34
CA GLU A 122 45.67 20.32 -4.93
C GLU A 122 45.93 19.12 -4.02
N ASP A 123 46.83 18.28 -4.43
CA ASP A 123 47.42 17.19 -3.67
C ASP A 123 47.83 17.66 -2.26
N THR A 124 47.03 17.32 -1.28
CA THR A 124 47.49 17.18 0.09
C THR A 124 47.39 15.72 0.47
N ALA A 125 48.47 15.02 0.12
CA ALA A 125 48.77 13.72 0.70
C ALA A 125 48.85 13.82 2.22
N SER A 126 48.44 12.79 2.88
CA SER A 126 48.62 12.42 4.29
C SER A 126 47.59 12.90 5.28
N GLU A 127 46.50 12.09 5.41
CA GLU A 127 46.04 11.67 6.71
C GLU A 127 45.49 10.22 6.64
N PRO A 128 45.68 9.41 7.69
CA PRO A 128 45.58 7.96 7.59
C PRO A 128 44.12 7.53 7.59
N SER A 129 43.82 6.56 6.72
CA SER A 129 42.58 5.77 6.73
C SER A 129 42.08 5.46 8.16
N ALA A 130 41.05 6.14 8.58
CA ALA A 130 40.25 5.67 9.67
C ALA A 130 39.59 4.35 9.20
N SER A 131 40.22 3.25 9.53
CA SER A 131 39.65 1.92 9.44
C SER A 131 38.32 1.94 10.19
N ILE A 132 37.22 1.81 9.42
CA ILE A 132 35.91 1.47 10.00
C ILE A 132 36.10 0.08 10.61
N THR A 133 36.40 0.05 11.90
CA THR A 133 36.37 -1.18 12.69
C THR A 133 34.92 -1.56 12.81
N VAL A 134 34.47 -2.48 11.97
CA VAL A 134 33.21 -3.19 12.18
C VAL A 134 33.34 -3.92 13.48
N PRO A 135 32.53 -3.63 14.52
CA PRO A 135 32.56 -4.42 15.75
C PRO A 135 32.28 -5.89 15.39
N PRO A 136 32.98 -6.85 16.00
CA PRO A 136 32.69 -8.26 15.76
C PRO A 136 31.22 -8.52 16.11
N LEU A 137 30.52 -9.24 15.23
CA LEU A 137 29.22 -9.82 15.52
C LEU A 137 29.42 -10.80 16.70
N THR A 138 29.34 -10.29 17.91
CA THR A 138 29.09 -11.14 19.07
C THR A 138 27.68 -11.67 18.91
N ALA A 139 27.55 -12.98 18.91
CA ALA A 139 26.27 -13.68 18.97
C ALA A 139 25.43 -13.07 20.11
N PRO A 140 24.11 -12.86 19.91
CA PRO A 140 23.26 -12.32 20.95
C PRO A 140 23.26 -13.33 22.10
N GLY A 141 23.88 -12.96 23.23
CA GLY A 141 23.59 -13.60 24.49
C GLY A 141 22.09 -13.47 24.76
N GLU A 142 21.49 -14.54 25.26
CA GLU A 142 20.12 -14.61 25.75
C GLU A 142 19.97 -13.77 27.03
N ASP A 143 20.20 -12.46 26.94
CA ASP A 143 19.85 -11.55 28.03
C ASP A 143 18.46 -11.00 27.70
N ALA A 144 17.53 -11.31 28.58
CA ALA A 144 16.18 -10.83 28.59
C ALA A 144 16.17 -9.30 28.40
N HIS A 145 15.93 -8.82 27.18
CA HIS A 145 15.65 -7.43 26.92
C HIS A 145 14.35 -7.08 27.64
N GLU A 146 14.49 -6.49 28.78
CA GLU A 146 13.45 -5.75 29.45
C GLU A 146 13.03 -4.64 28.47
N ALA A 147 11.93 -4.88 27.76
CA ALA A 147 11.42 -4.01 26.70
C ALA A 147 11.12 -2.65 27.31
N LEU A 148 11.86 -1.63 26.92
CA LEU A 148 11.57 -0.24 27.24
C LEU A 148 10.09 0.04 26.96
N PRO A 149 9.30 0.58 27.90
CA PRO A 149 7.89 0.81 27.72
C PRO A 149 7.70 1.89 26.64
N GLY A 150 7.25 1.45 25.45
CA GLY A 150 6.93 2.34 24.33
C GLY A 150 7.45 1.91 22.96
N VAL A 151 8.36 0.94 22.87
CA VAL A 151 8.88 0.44 21.60
C VAL A 151 8.14 -0.84 21.23
N ALA A 152 7.63 -0.92 19.98
CA ALA A 152 6.98 -2.12 19.49
C ALA A 152 7.98 -3.28 19.40
N SER A 153 7.58 -4.45 19.87
CA SER A 153 8.38 -5.66 19.79
C SER A 153 8.60 -6.07 18.31
N PRO A 154 9.74 -6.65 17.95
CA PRO A 154 9.94 -7.23 16.64
C PRO A 154 8.85 -8.24 16.24
N SER A 155 8.23 -8.92 17.21
CA SER A 155 7.09 -9.81 16.98
C SER A 155 5.82 -9.05 16.58
N ASP A 156 5.59 -7.84 17.11
CA ASP A 156 4.44 -7.01 16.75
C ASP A 156 4.55 -6.49 15.32
N ILE A 157 5.74 -6.05 14.94
CA ILE A 157 6.02 -5.61 13.57
C ILE A 157 5.82 -6.77 12.59
N ARG A 158 6.35 -7.96 12.88
CA ARG A 158 6.16 -9.14 12.02
C ARG A 158 4.71 -9.54 11.89
N ARG A 159 3.93 -9.52 12.98
CA ARG A 159 2.49 -9.80 12.96
C ARG A 159 1.72 -8.78 12.12
N ALA A 160 2.00 -7.49 12.30
CA ALA A 160 1.37 -6.42 11.52
C ALA A 160 1.66 -6.58 10.02
N VAL A 161 2.92 -6.81 9.65
CA VAL A 161 3.34 -7.02 8.26
C VAL A 161 2.68 -8.28 7.69
N ALA A 162 2.68 -9.40 8.42
CA ALA A 162 2.03 -10.63 8.00
C ALA A 162 0.52 -10.46 7.79
N ALA A 163 -0.18 -9.81 8.73
CA ALA A 163 -1.61 -9.53 8.61
C ALA A 163 -1.93 -8.65 7.38
N LEU A 164 -1.15 -7.60 7.15
CA LEU A 164 -1.30 -6.73 5.98
C LEU A 164 -0.99 -7.46 4.67
N THR A 165 -0.01 -8.39 4.68
CA THR A 165 0.28 -9.24 3.52
C THR A 165 -0.89 -10.16 3.19
N LEU A 166 -1.51 -10.80 4.20
CA LEU A 166 -2.68 -11.67 4.02
C LEU A 166 -3.89 -10.89 3.50
N LEU A 167 -4.16 -9.69 4.05
CA LEU A 167 -5.22 -8.82 3.54
C LEU A 167 -4.94 -8.37 2.11
N GLY A 168 -3.70 -7.97 1.82
CA GLY A 168 -3.28 -7.57 0.48
C GLY A 168 -3.38 -8.70 -0.53
N LEU A 169 -3.01 -9.93 -0.15
CA LEU A 169 -3.16 -11.13 -0.98
C LEU A 169 -4.63 -11.38 -1.31
N ALA A 170 -5.52 -11.36 -0.31
CA ALA A 170 -6.94 -11.56 -0.52
C ALA A 170 -7.56 -10.46 -1.39
N ALA A 171 -7.21 -9.18 -1.15
CA ALA A 171 -7.68 -8.06 -1.94
C ALA A 171 -7.22 -8.12 -3.41
N ASN A 172 -5.96 -8.46 -3.66
CA ASN A 172 -5.44 -8.62 -5.02
C ASN A 172 -6.04 -9.84 -5.73
N ALA A 173 -6.31 -10.94 -5.00
CA ALA A 173 -7.02 -12.09 -5.54
C ALA A 173 -8.42 -11.71 -6.04
N THR A 174 -9.12 -10.83 -5.31
CA THR A 174 -10.42 -10.30 -5.73
C THR A 174 -10.34 -9.58 -7.08
N MET A 175 -9.34 -8.74 -7.27
CA MET A 175 -9.15 -8.01 -8.54
C MET A 175 -8.98 -8.93 -9.74
N ILE A 176 -8.45 -10.14 -9.52
CA ILE A 176 -8.27 -11.15 -10.58
C ILE A 176 -9.52 -12.00 -10.74
N VAL A 177 -10.08 -12.48 -9.63
CA VAL A 177 -11.13 -13.50 -9.64
C VAL A 177 -12.53 -12.90 -9.87
N LEU A 178 -12.79 -11.67 -9.39
CA LEU A 178 -14.10 -11.04 -9.52
C LEU A 178 -14.57 -10.87 -10.97
N PRO A 179 -13.76 -10.32 -11.90
CA PRO A 179 -14.16 -10.23 -13.31
C PRO A 179 -14.48 -11.60 -13.93
N LEU A 180 -13.67 -12.60 -13.62
CA LEU A 180 -13.85 -13.97 -14.13
C LEU A 180 -15.11 -14.61 -13.55
N TYR A 181 -15.38 -14.39 -12.25
CA TYR A 181 -16.58 -14.88 -11.59
C TYR A 181 -17.85 -14.26 -12.14
N ILE A 182 -17.86 -12.94 -12.40
CA ILE A 182 -19.01 -12.28 -13.03
C ILE A 182 -19.30 -12.88 -14.41
N VAL A 183 -18.30 -12.97 -15.28
CA VAL A 183 -18.49 -13.39 -16.67
C VAL A 183 -18.73 -14.90 -16.77
N HIS A 184 -17.92 -15.71 -16.10
CA HIS A 184 -17.95 -17.18 -16.29
C HIS A 184 -18.69 -17.92 -15.18
N GLY A 185 -18.83 -17.33 -13.99
CA GLY A 185 -19.51 -17.95 -12.85
C GLY A 185 -20.99 -17.56 -12.72
N LEU A 186 -21.30 -16.31 -13.04
CA LEU A 186 -22.66 -15.75 -12.92
C LEU A 186 -23.30 -15.42 -14.28
N ASN A 187 -22.62 -15.73 -15.41
CA ASN A 187 -23.07 -15.40 -16.76
C ASN A 187 -23.39 -13.90 -16.97
N GLY A 188 -22.67 -13.04 -16.26
CA GLY A 188 -22.74 -11.59 -16.42
C GLY A 188 -21.97 -11.10 -17.63
N THR A 189 -22.08 -9.81 -17.89
CA THR A 189 -21.46 -9.14 -19.03
C THR A 189 -20.16 -8.42 -18.63
N HIS A 190 -19.35 -8.03 -19.62
CA HIS A 190 -18.20 -7.15 -19.38
C HIS A 190 -18.60 -5.77 -18.86
N LEU A 191 -19.83 -5.33 -19.17
CA LEU A 191 -20.39 -4.08 -18.63
C LEU A 191 -20.61 -4.21 -17.13
N ASP A 192 -21.12 -5.34 -16.64
CA ASP A 192 -21.29 -5.59 -15.20
C ASP A 192 -19.95 -5.53 -14.46
N VAL A 193 -18.88 -6.09 -15.06
CA VAL A 193 -17.53 -5.97 -14.50
C VAL A 193 -17.12 -4.50 -14.37
N SER A 194 -17.34 -3.71 -15.41
CA SER A 194 -17.00 -2.28 -15.42
C SER A 194 -17.81 -1.49 -14.38
N ILE A 195 -19.10 -1.79 -14.25
CA ILE A 195 -19.97 -1.19 -13.24
C ILE A 195 -19.49 -1.54 -11.83
N MET A 196 -19.15 -2.81 -11.57
CA MET A 196 -18.68 -3.25 -10.25
C MET A 196 -17.37 -2.56 -9.85
N LEU A 197 -16.39 -2.52 -10.76
CA LEU A 197 -15.11 -1.86 -10.50
C LEU A 197 -15.29 -0.34 -10.33
N GLY A 198 -16.12 0.28 -11.17
CA GLY A 198 -16.41 1.70 -11.09
C GLY A 198 -17.15 2.09 -9.80
N LEU A 199 -18.14 1.30 -9.39
CA LEU A 199 -18.89 1.50 -8.15
C LEU A 199 -17.99 1.33 -6.92
N GLY A 200 -17.11 0.32 -6.94
CA GLY A 200 -16.10 0.12 -5.91
C GLY A 200 -15.23 1.37 -5.75
N ALA A 201 -14.62 1.83 -6.85
CA ALA A 201 -13.78 3.02 -6.86
C ALA A 201 -14.53 4.29 -6.41
N LEU A 202 -15.76 4.49 -6.89
CA LEU A 202 -16.59 5.64 -6.53
C LEU A 202 -16.91 5.66 -5.02
N THR A 203 -17.18 4.49 -4.42
CA THR A 203 -17.49 4.37 -3.00
C THR A 203 -16.24 4.51 -2.11
N GLU A 204 -15.10 4.07 -2.62
CA GLU A 204 -13.81 4.14 -1.94
C GLU A 204 -13.34 5.58 -1.70
N ILE A 205 -13.55 6.49 -2.68
CA ILE A 205 -13.10 7.89 -2.62
C ILE A 205 -13.59 8.61 -1.35
N PRO A 206 -14.91 8.71 -1.07
CA PRO A 206 -15.39 9.41 0.12
C PRO A 206 -14.94 8.72 1.41
N MET A 207 -14.83 7.39 1.43
CA MET A 207 -14.33 6.66 2.58
C MET A 207 -12.85 6.96 2.86
N MET A 208 -12.00 7.00 1.84
CA MET A 208 -10.59 7.38 1.98
C MET A 208 -10.43 8.82 2.49
N LEU A 209 -11.20 9.76 1.95
CA LEU A 209 -11.16 11.16 2.38
C LEU A 209 -11.56 11.28 3.86
N ALA A 210 -12.66 10.62 4.27
CA ALA A 210 -13.13 10.65 5.65
C ALA A 210 -12.13 9.99 6.64
N LEU A 211 -11.54 8.86 6.27
CA LEU A 211 -10.52 8.16 7.06
C LEU A 211 -9.21 8.94 7.11
N GLY A 212 -8.77 9.50 5.98
CA GLY A 212 -7.55 10.31 5.90
C GLY A 212 -7.62 11.52 6.82
N ALA A 213 -8.73 12.25 6.81
CA ALA A 213 -8.95 13.42 7.68
C ALA A 213 -8.96 13.08 9.17
N LYS A 214 -9.33 11.85 9.55
CA LYS A 214 -9.41 11.39 10.95
C LYS A 214 -8.30 10.43 11.37
N SER A 215 -7.34 10.13 10.48
CA SER A 215 -6.34 9.07 10.68
C SER A 215 -5.49 9.23 11.94
N SER A 216 -5.24 10.46 12.39
CA SER A 216 -4.49 10.77 13.61
C SER A 216 -5.25 10.48 14.90
N THR A 217 -6.59 10.49 14.87
CA THR A 217 -7.45 10.29 16.04
C THR A 217 -7.96 8.85 16.17
N LEU A 218 -7.83 8.05 15.11
CA LEU A 218 -8.35 6.69 15.06
C LEU A 218 -7.39 5.70 15.73
N HIS A 219 -7.97 4.75 16.46
CA HIS A 219 -7.22 3.62 17.02
C HIS A 219 -6.96 2.58 15.93
N LYS A 220 -5.83 2.76 15.20
CA LYS A 220 -5.50 2.02 13.97
C LYS A 220 -5.61 0.50 14.09
N PRO A 221 -5.10 -0.17 15.16
CA PRO A 221 -5.24 -1.63 15.30
C PRO A 221 -6.69 -2.11 15.29
N ASN A 222 -7.58 -1.41 16.00
CA ASN A 222 -9.00 -1.80 16.04
C ASN A 222 -9.68 -1.62 14.69
N TRP A 223 -9.33 -0.57 13.94
CA TRP A 223 -9.84 -0.34 12.60
C TRP A 223 -9.33 -1.38 11.60
N LEU A 224 -8.06 -1.79 11.71
CA LEU A 224 -7.49 -2.86 10.89
C LEU A 224 -8.09 -4.23 11.23
N ALA A 225 -8.35 -4.50 12.51
CA ALA A 225 -9.07 -5.71 12.93
C ALA A 225 -10.52 -5.72 12.40
N ALA A 226 -11.24 -4.59 12.54
CA ALA A 226 -12.60 -4.45 11.97
C ALA A 226 -12.58 -4.61 10.44
N CYS A 227 -11.57 -4.04 9.77
CA CYS A 227 -11.35 -4.21 8.34
C CYS A 227 -11.19 -5.69 7.96
N ALA A 228 -10.37 -6.44 8.67
CA ALA A 228 -10.18 -7.88 8.44
C ALA A 228 -11.48 -8.67 8.65
N ALA A 229 -12.27 -8.33 9.68
CA ALA A 229 -13.58 -8.94 9.91
C ALA A 229 -14.57 -8.64 8.77
N VAL A 230 -14.65 -7.37 8.34
CA VAL A 230 -15.50 -6.96 7.20
C VAL A 230 -15.07 -7.66 5.92
N HIS A 231 -13.76 -7.83 5.69
CA HIS A 231 -13.23 -8.54 4.52
C HIS A 231 -13.62 -10.01 4.53
N ALA A 232 -13.58 -10.67 5.69
CA ALA A 232 -14.06 -12.04 5.82
C ALA A 232 -15.57 -12.16 5.50
N VAL A 233 -16.39 -11.23 6.02
CA VAL A 233 -17.84 -11.16 5.72
C VAL A 233 -18.04 -10.94 4.21
N TYR A 234 -17.30 -10.03 3.59
CA TYR A 234 -17.33 -9.79 2.16
C TYR A 234 -17.10 -11.07 1.36
N PHE A 235 -16.07 -11.84 1.69
CA PHE A 235 -15.75 -13.08 0.97
C PHE A 235 -16.80 -14.19 1.17
N ILE A 236 -17.35 -14.31 2.35
CA ILE A 236 -18.46 -15.24 2.62
C ILE A 236 -19.67 -14.83 1.76
N ALA A 237 -20.02 -13.54 1.76
CA ALA A 237 -21.14 -13.04 0.95
C ALA A 237 -20.90 -13.26 -0.55
N MET A 238 -19.66 -13.03 -1.05
CA MET A 238 -19.27 -13.29 -2.43
C MET A 238 -19.43 -14.77 -2.81
N SER A 239 -19.12 -15.70 -1.91
CA SER A 239 -19.26 -17.14 -2.15
C SER A 239 -20.71 -17.60 -2.24
N LEU A 240 -21.63 -16.86 -1.60
CA LEU A 240 -23.06 -17.15 -1.56
C LEU A 240 -23.85 -16.43 -2.66
N ALA A 241 -23.24 -15.49 -3.36
CA ALA A 241 -23.92 -14.74 -4.42
C ALA A 241 -24.40 -15.67 -5.54
N GLY A 242 -25.68 -15.54 -5.91
CA GLY A 242 -26.32 -16.31 -6.95
C GLY A 242 -26.46 -15.56 -8.28
N ASN A 243 -26.38 -14.23 -8.27
CA ASN A 243 -26.50 -13.37 -9.43
C ASN A 243 -25.62 -12.12 -9.27
N VAL A 244 -25.46 -11.36 -10.38
CA VAL A 244 -24.62 -10.17 -10.43
C VAL A 244 -25.14 -9.05 -9.52
N ASP A 245 -26.46 -8.88 -9.41
CA ASP A 245 -27.05 -7.79 -8.63
C ASP A 245 -26.73 -7.90 -7.14
N MET A 246 -26.57 -9.13 -6.64
CA MET A 246 -26.15 -9.36 -5.25
C MET A 246 -24.72 -8.85 -4.96
N LEU A 247 -23.88 -8.69 -5.99
CA LEU A 247 -22.51 -8.20 -5.82
C LEU A 247 -22.46 -6.68 -5.60
N ILE A 248 -23.49 -5.94 -6.02
CA ILE A 248 -23.54 -4.47 -5.96
C ILE A 248 -23.35 -3.97 -4.52
N PRO A 249 -24.17 -4.37 -3.54
CA PRO A 249 -24.00 -3.89 -2.17
C PRO A 249 -22.70 -4.37 -1.52
N MET A 250 -22.14 -5.48 -2.00
CA MET A 250 -20.88 -6.01 -1.47
C MET A 250 -19.68 -5.13 -1.84
N GLN A 251 -19.77 -4.33 -2.91
CA GLN A 251 -18.70 -3.39 -3.28
C GLN A 251 -18.48 -2.32 -2.19
N MET A 252 -19.50 -1.97 -1.40
CA MET A 252 -19.33 -1.07 -0.25
C MET A 252 -18.43 -1.68 0.83
N LEU A 253 -18.55 -2.99 1.08
CA LEU A 253 -17.67 -3.69 2.02
C LEU A 253 -16.24 -3.73 1.52
N ASN A 254 -16.06 -4.01 0.22
CA ASN A 254 -14.74 -4.01 -0.41
C ASN A 254 -14.10 -2.61 -0.38
N ALA A 255 -14.88 -1.57 -0.73
CA ALA A 255 -14.43 -0.18 -0.68
C ALA A 255 -13.98 0.23 0.72
N PHE A 256 -14.71 -0.18 1.77
CA PHE A 256 -14.31 0.04 3.16
C PHE A 256 -12.96 -0.63 3.47
N VAL A 257 -12.76 -1.87 3.04
CA VAL A 257 -11.52 -2.61 3.27
C VAL A 257 -10.33 -1.92 2.59
N VAL A 258 -10.49 -1.52 1.32
CA VAL A 258 -9.44 -0.84 0.57
C VAL A 258 -9.12 0.52 1.20
N ALA A 259 -10.15 1.29 1.57
CA ALA A 259 -9.96 2.60 2.21
C ALA A 259 -9.21 2.50 3.55
N VAL A 260 -9.60 1.55 4.41
CA VAL A 260 -8.94 1.36 5.72
C VAL A 260 -7.50 0.88 5.56
N THR A 261 -7.24 -0.12 4.72
CA THR A 261 -5.89 -0.66 4.51
C THR A 261 -4.96 0.38 3.89
N SER A 262 -5.43 1.16 2.93
CA SER A 262 -4.65 2.19 2.25
C SER A 262 -4.33 3.38 3.17
N CYS A 263 -5.31 3.87 3.92
CA CYS A 263 -5.12 5.04 4.78
C CYS A 263 -4.44 4.72 6.12
N LEU A 264 -4.82 3.61 6.76
CA LEU A 264 -4.37 3.29 8.11
C LEU A 264 -3.24 2.25 8.15
N GLY A 265 -3.11 1.39 7.14
CA GLY A 265 -2.13 0.31 7.13
C GLY A 265 -0.69 0.84 7.17
N MET A 266 -0.34 1.78 6.27
CA MET A 266 1.00 2.35 6.22
C MET A 266 1.33 3.13 7.50
N THR A 267 0.39 3.98 7.96
CA THR A 267 0.60 4.79 9.17
C THR A 267 0.68 3.92 10.43
N TYR A 268 -0.02 2.78 10.46
CA TYR A 268 0.11 1.82 11.55
C TYR A 268 1.51 1.21 11.64
N VAL A 269 2.08 0.76 10.51
CA VAL A 269 3.45 0.23 10.49
C VAL A 269 4.47 1.31 10.88
N GLN A 270 4.23 2.57 10.49
CA GLN A 270 5.07 3.70 10.88
C GLN A 270 4.99 3.98 12.39
N ASP A 271 3.80 3.87 13.00
CA ASP A 271 3.64 4.02 14.45
C ASP A 271 4.37 2.93 15.25
N LEU A 272 4.51 1.73 14.66
CA LEU A 272 5.29 0.64 15.27
C LEU A 272 6.80 0.87 15.16
N MET A 273 7.26 1.74 14.25
CA MET A 273 8.68 2.01 14.00
C MET A 273 8.96 3.52 13.93
N PRO A 274 8.74 4.28 15.00
CA PRO A 274 8.85 5.74 14.99
C PRO A 274 10.26 6.22 14.64
N ASP A 275 11.29 5.50 15.06
CA ASP A 275 12.70 5.85 14.82
C ASP A 275 13.17 5.54 13.38
N ALA A 276 12.39 4.75 12.62
CA ALA A 276 12.75 4.32 11.27
C ALA A 276 11.56 4.36 10.28
N PRO A 277 10.92 5.54 10.06
CA PRO A 277 9.71 5.65 9.25
C PRO A 277 9.92 5.25 7.77
N GLY A 278 11.11 5.43 7.24
CA GLY A 278 11.48 4.97 5.90
C GLY A 278 11.48 3.44 5.78
N ARG A 279 12.02 2.75 6.79
CA ARG A 279 12.01 1.29 6.87
C ARG A 279 10.59 0.75 7.04
N ALA A 280 9.77 1.38 7.87
CA ALA A 280 8.37 1.05 8.04
C ALA A 280 7.58 1.14 6.73
N THR A 281 7.77 2.23 5.97
CA THR A 281 7.17 2.42 4.66
C THR A 281 7.61 1.35 3.66
N ALA A 282 8.90 1.02 3.63
CA ALA A 282 9.43 -0.05 2.78
C ALA A 282 8.82 -1.42 3.12
N LEU A 283 8.69 -1.74 4.41
CA LEU A 283 8.04 -2.98 4.86
C LEU A 283 6.58 -3.07 4.43
N PHE A 284 5.82 -1.98 4.57
CA PHE A 284 4.43 -1.92 4.12
C PHE A 284 4.30 -2.17 2.61
N PHE A 285 5.09 -1.48 1.79
CA PHE A 285 5.04 -1.68 0.34
C PHE A 285 5.55 -3.06 -0.09
N ASN A 286 6.55 -3.61 0.58
CA ASN A 286 7.02 -4.97 0.32
C ASN A 286 5.94 -6.01 0.67
N ALA A 287 5.22 -5.83 1.79
CA ALA A 287 4.08 -6.67 2.15
C ALA A 287 2.99 -6.63 1.07
N ALA A 288 2.63 -5.45 0.60
CA ALA A 288 1.65 -5.27 -0.48
C ALA A 288 2.12 -5.93 -1.79
N ARG A 289 3.39 -5.80 -2.14
CA ARG A 289 3.98 -6.43 -3.34
C ARG A 289 3.99 -7.96 -3.24
N LEU A 290 4.39 -8.50 -2.10
CA LEU A 290 4.34 -9.95 -1.87
C LEU A 290 2.91 -10.48 -1.98
N GLY A 291 1.93 -9.80 -1.37
CA GLY A 291 0.52 -10.14 -1.50
C GLY A 291 0.07 -10.15 -2.98
N SER A 292 0.45 -9.13 -3.75
CA SER A 292 0.10 -9.02 -5.17
C SER A 292 0.73 -10.13 -6.03
N ILE A 293 2.01 -10.45 -5.83
CA ILE A 293 2.70 -11.51 -6.58
C ILE A 293 2.08 -12.88 -6.27
N LEU A 294 1.90 -13.16 -4.98
CA LEU A 294 1.33 -14.45 -4.55
C LEU A 294 -0.12 -14.60 -5.01
N SER A 295 -0.91 -13.52 -5.05
CA SER A 295 -2.31 -13.58 -5.48
C SER A 295 -2.45 -14.01 -6.94
N GLY A 296 -1.53 -13.59 -7.82
CA GLY A 296 -1.57 -13.96 -9.25
C GLY A 296 -1.49 -15.47 -9.45
N VAL A 297 -0.52 -16.13 -8.81
CA VAL A 297 -0.33 -17.58 -8.89
C VAL A 297 -1.45 -18.32 -8.14
N LEU A 298 -1.73 -17.88 -6.91
CA LEU A 298 -2.66 -18.56 -6.03
C LEU A 298 -4.10 -18.50 -6.56
N SER A 299 -4.54 -17.38 -7.14
CA SER A 299 -5.87 -17.24 -7.73
C SER A 299 -6.13 -18.24 -8.83
N GLY A 300 -5.15 -18.44 -9.73
CA GLY A 300 -5.28 -19.44 -10.81
C GLY A 300 -5.39 -20.87 -10.28
N LEU A 301 -4.52 -21.24 -9.33
CA LEU A 301 -4.53 -22.57 -8.73
C LEU A 301 -5.81 -22.84 -7.92
N LEU A 302 -6.26 -21.86 -7.13
CA LEU A 302 -7.46 -21.99 -6.31
C LEU A 302 -8.73 -22.09 -7.15
N VAL A 303 -8.85 -21.32 -8.23
CA VAL A 303 -10.00 -21.40 -9.14
C VAL A 303 -10.06 -22.77 -9.82
N GLN A 304 -8.92 -23.33 -10.21
CA GLN A 304 -8.88 -24.68 -10.78
C GLN A 304 -9.24 -25.78 -9.77
N ALA A 305 -8.77 -25.64 -8.52
CA ALA A 305 -8.97 -26.66 -7.49
C ALA A 305 -10.35 -26.58 -6.82
N PHE A 306 -10.85 -25.38 -6.55
CA PHE A 306 -12.01 -25.15 -5.69
C PHE A 306 -13.12 -24.29 -6.32
N SER A 307 -13.05 -23.99 -7.62
CA SER A 307 -13.93 -23.06 -8.33
C SER A 307 -13.85 -21.60 -7.78
N TYR A 308 -14.61 -20.68 -8.36
CA TYR A 308 -14.67 -19.29 -7.92
C TYR A 308 -15.16 -19.13 -6.47
N ARG A 309 -16.22 -19.85 -6.09
CA ARG A 309 -16.81 -19.80 -4.74
C ARG A 309 -15.83 -20.31 -3.67
N GLY A 310 -15.15 -21.42 -3.94
CA GLY A 310 -14.13 -21.94 -3.04
C GLY A 310 -12.93 -21.01 -2.90
N THR A 311 -12.54 -20.31 -3.97
CA THR A 311 -11.49 -19.30 -3.93
C THR A 311 -11.86 -18.13 -3.01
N PHE A 312 -13.11 -17.63 -3.06
CA PHE A 312 -13.57 -16.59 -2.13
C PHE A 312 -13.58 -17.08 -0.69
N LEU A 313 -14.02 -18.32 -0.41
CA LEU A 313 -13.95 -18.89 0.94
C LEU A 313 -12.51 -18.98 1.45
N PHE A 314 -11.58 -19.36 0.59
CA PHE A 314 -10.15 -19.37 0.96
C PHE A 314 -9.64 -17.94 1.26
N CYS A 315 -10.01 -16.94 0.46
CA CYS A 315 -9.68 -15.54 0.74
C CYS A 315 -10.32 -15.07 2.07
N GLY A 316 -11.53 -15.53 2.38
CA GLY A 316 -12.17 -15.32 3.67
C GLY A 316 -11.38 -15.90 4.84
N LEU A 317 -10.82 -17.10 4.67
CA LEU A 317 -9.93 -17.71 5.67
C LEU A 317 -8.65 -16.87 5.86
N LEU A 318 -8.04 -16.35 4.79
CA LEU A 318 -6.89 -15.44 4.89
C LEU A 318 -7.24 -14.17 5.67
N ALA A 319 -8.42 -13.60 5.43
CA ALA A 319 -8.90 -12.43 6.16
C ALA A 319 -9.14 -12.75 7.65
N LEU A 320 -9.66 -13.93 7.99
CA LEU A 320 -9.80 -14.39 9.37
C LEU A 320 -8.43 -14.61 10.05
N CYS A 321 -7.47 -15.17 9.34
CA CYS A 321 -6.09 -15.27 9.84
C CYS A 321 -5.49 -13.89 10.13
N ALA A 322 -5.71 -12.90 9.24
CA ALA A 322 -5.28 -11.53 9.46
C ALA A 322 -5.98 -10.91 10.68
N LEU A 323 -7.28 -11.16 10.86
CA LEU A 323 -8.04 -10.74 12.04
C LEU A 323 -7.42 -11.29 13.33
N MET A 324 -7.10 -12.58 13.37
CA MET A 324 -6.45 -13.19 14.52
C MET A 324 -5.09 -12.55 14.84
N LEU A 325 -4.29 -12.24 13.80
CA LEU A 325 -3.01 -11.56 13.99
C LEU A 325 -3.15 -10.13 14.54
N PHE A 326 -4.22 -9.39 14.18
CA PHE A 326 -4.51 -8.09 14.75
C PHE A 326 -5.16 -8.17 16.14
N ALA A 327 -5.92 -9.23 16.44
CA ALA A 327 -6.63 -9.41 17.71
C ALA A 327 -5.70 -9.81 18.87
N VAL A 328 -4.53 -10.39 18.60
CA VAL A 328 -3.57 -10.76 19.65
C VAL A 328 -3.02 -9.49 20.33
N PRO A 329 -3.23 -9.29 21.64
CA PRO A 329 -2.75 -8.13 22.35
C PRO A 329 -1.22 -8.15 22.43
N GLY A 330 -0.54 -7.41 21.56
CA GLY A 330 0.91 -7.32 21.57
C GLY A 330 1.43 -5.94 21.96
N TYR A 331 0.73 -4.90 21.56
CA TYR A 331 1.13 -3.52 21.82
C TYR A 331 0.15 -2.86 22.80
N ARG A 332 0.52 -2.85 24.10
CA ARG A 332 -0.11 -1.97 25.07
C ARG A 332 0.35 -0.55 24.74
N TYR A 333 -0.51 0.29 24.19
CA TYR A 333 -0.32 1.73 24.17
C TYR A 333 -0.39 2.26 25.62
N PRO A 334 0.73 2.49 26.32
CA PRO A 334 0.66 2.82 27.74
C PRO A 334 0.21 4.24 27.98
N LEU A 335 0.44 5.17 27.06
CA LEU A 335 0.23 6.60 27.30
C LEU A 335 -1.19 7.10 27.00
N MET A 336 -1.83 6.66 25.93
CA MET A 336 -3.14 7.21 25.56
C MET A 336 -4.30 6.63 26.39
N TRP A 337 -4.24 5.33 26.73
CA TRP A 337 -5.23 4.72 27.62
C TRP A 337 -5.11 5.19 29.06
N GLN A 338 -3.90 5.50 29.53
CA GLN A 338 -3.70 6.12 30.84
C GLN A 338 -4.21 7.58 30.83
N ALA A 339 -4.00 8.31 29.74
CA ALA A 339 -4.53 9.68 29.58
C ALA A 339 -6.07 9.67 29.52
N VAL A 340 -6.68 8.78 28.74
CA VAL A 340 -8.13 8.60 28.66
C VAL A 340 -8.70 8.12 29.99
N ARG A 341 -8.09 7.13 30.65
CA ARG A 341 -8.51 6.71 32.00
C ARG A 341 -8.36 7.83 33.03
N ARG A 342 -7.28 8.62 32.97
CA ARG A 342 -7.12 9.79 33.86
C ARG A 342 -8.19 10.84 33.56
N PHE A 343 -8.45 11.15 32.29
CA PHE A 343 -9.47 12.11 31.88
C PHE A 343 -10.86 11.66 32.31
N VAL A 344 -11.24 10.41 32.06
CA VAL A 344 -12.53 9.85 32.49
C VAL A 344 -12.65 9.79 34.01
N ARG A 345 -11.61 9.38 34.74
CA ARG A 345 -11.60 9.42 36.21
C ARG A 345 -11.72 10.86 36.76
N THR A 346 -11.08 11.83 36.11
CA THR A 346 -11.14 13.22 36.52
C THR A 346 -12.53 13.83 36.30
N GLN A 347 -13.19 13.45 35.19
CA GLN A 347 -14.56 13.86 34.91
C GLN A 347 -15.57 13.20 35.88
N TYR A 348 -15.39 11.91 36.15
CA TYR A 348 -16.22 11.20 37.14
C TYR A 348 -16.06 11.78 38.55
N ARG A 349 -14.86 12.11 38.97
CA ARG A 349 -14.63 12.78 40.26
C ARG A 349 -15.27 14.18 40.35
N LYS A 350 -15.25 14.95 39.25
CA LYS A 350 -15.91 16.27 39.20
C LYS A 350 -17.43 16.19 39.27
N LEU A 351 -18.00 15.10 38.77
CA LEU A 351 -19.47 14.85 38.85
C LEU A 351 -19.90 14.41 40.25
N GLN A 352 -19.06 13.62 40.96
CA GLN A 352 -19.38 13.18 42.32
C GLN A 352 -19.21 14.29 43.41
N VAL A 353 -18.40 15.33 43.14
CA VAL A 353 -18.23 16.47 44.07
C VAL A 353 -19.34 17.52 43.86
N ARG A 354 -20.21 17.38 42.85
CA ARG A 354 -21.36 18.27 42.60
C ARG A 354 -22.69 17.73 43.09
N GLN A 355 -22.72 16.53 43.69
CA GLN A 355 -23.80 16.01 44.47
C GLN A 355 -23.50 16.09 45.95
#